data_962db40a427229d3129e498f0ff5543a
#
_entry.id   962db40a427229d3129e498f0ff5543a
#
_cell.length_a   1.000
_cell.length_b   1.000
_cell.length_c   1.000
_cell.angle_alpha   90.00
_cell.angle_beta   90.00
_cell.angle_gamma   90.00
#
_symmetry.space_group_name_H-M   'P 1'
#
loop_
_entity.id
_entity.type
_entity.pdbx_description
1 polymer ?
#
loop_
_entity_poly.entity_id
_entity_poly.type
_entity_poly.pdbx_seq_one_letter_code
_entity_poly.pdbx_strand_id
1 'polypeptide(L)'
;VHDATVTLRVVDDPPDRPEWLRETIRLLTSGTAAERDRLLARVAQATDVDLAKGSDDDWGLGQVATHLLIVERGVSTIGLRLASGAEPGATGQPRPAASAVTRAGIESLAGKAVATAARLVAEFPGEPNTKATARHPYYGDLNCFGWLLMLPEHYRAHLEALDRGRPSAL
;
A
#
# COMPACT_ATOMS: atom_id res chain seq x y z
N VAL A 1 0.32 11.15 -28.60
CA VAL A 1 -0.17 9.91 -27.99
C VAL A 1 1.06 9.06 -27.71
N HIS A 2 1.58 9.09 -26.48
CA HIS A 2 2.66 8.19 -26.05
C HIS A 2 2.02 7.13 -25.17
N ASP A 3 1.96 5.94 -25.72
CA ASP A 3 1.56 4.73 -25.01
C ASP A 3 2.71 4.31 -24.09
N ALA A 4 2.62 4.68 -22.82
CA ALA A 4 3.57 4.24 -21.79
C ALA A 4 3.08 2.92 -21.23
N THR A 5 3.30 1.83 -21.98
CA THR A 5 3.14 0.47 -21.47
C THR A 5 4.22 0.25 -20.40
N VAL A 6 3.85 0.39 -19.12
CA VAL A 6 4.71 0.00 -18.00
C VAL A 6 4.82 -1.51 -18.02
N THR A 7 5.85 -2.02 -18.67
CA THR A 7 6.20 -3.44 -18.58
C THR A 7 6.71 -3.69 -17.16
N LEU A 8 5.88 -4.30 -16.31
CA LEU A 8 6.33 -4.88 -15.06
C LEU A 8 7.47 -5.85 -15.38
N ARG A 9 8.71 -5.44 -15.09
CA ARG A 9 9.82 -6.40 -15.06
C ARG A 9 9.44 -7.45 -14.03
N VAL A 10 9.34 -8.70 -14.45
CA VAL A 10 9.29 -9.85 -13.55
C VAL A 10 10.57 -9.76 -12.72
N VAL A 11 10.42 -9.41 -11.44
CA VAL A 11 11.54 -9.47 -10.50
C VAL A 11 11.79 -10.96 -10.31
N ASP A 12 12.98 -11.42 -10.73
CA ASP A 12 13.36 -12.81 -10.55
C ASP A 12 13.32 -13.15 -9.06
N ASP A 13 12.49 -14.11 -8.73
CA ASP A 13 12.31 -14.59 -7.37
C ASP A 13 13.61 -15.30 -6.92
N PRO A 14 14.13 -15.07 -5.70
CA PRO A 14 15.31 -15.76 -5.20
C PRO A 14 15.15 -17.28 -5.35
N PRO A 15 16.11 -17.98 -5.99
CA PRO A 15 15.98 -19.39 -6.34
C PRO A 15 15.89 -20.35 -5.14
N ASP A 16 16.32 -19.92 -3.97
CA ASP A 16 16.34 -20.67 -2.71
C ASP A 16 15.07 -20.52 -1.86
N ARG A 17 14.11 -19.68 -2.31
CA ARG A 17 12.85 -19.49 -1.57
C ARG A 17 11.89 -20.66 -1.81
N PRO A 18 11.28 -21.26 -0.75
CA PRO A 18 10.28 -22.32 -0.90
C PRO A 18 9.10 -21.90 -1.76
N GLU A 19 8.55 -22.81 -2.58
CA GLU A 19 7.46 -22.51 -3.52
C GLU A 19 6.21 -21.93 -2.82
N TRP A 20 5.81 -22.52 -1.69
CA TRP A 20 4.68 -22.01 -0.90
C TRP A 20 4.86 -20.53 -0.50
N LEU A 21 6.10 -20.13 -0.17
CA LEU A 21 6.40 -18.77 0.24
C LEU A 21 6.38 -17.82 -0.95
N ARG A 22 6.92 -18.23 -2.09
CA ARG A 22 6.83 -17.46 -3.34
C ARG A 22 5.38 -17.18 -3.68
N GLU A 23 4.53 -18.23 -3.67
CA GLU A 23 3.12 -18.09 -3.97
C GLU A 23 2.39 -17.21 -2.96
N THR A 24 2.68 -17.32 -1.66
CA THR A 24 2.12 -16.47 -0.62
C THR A 24 2.45 -15.01 -0.86
N ILE A 25 3.73 -14.68 -1.09
CA ILE A 25 4.14 -13.29 -1.36
C ILE A 25 3.51 -12.76 -2.65
N ARG A 26 3.46 -13.59 -3.71
CA ARG A 26 2.79 -13.24 -4.95
C ARG A 26 1.32 -12.90 -4.75
N LEU A 27 0.58 -13.71 -4.00
CA LEU A 27 -0.84 -13.46 -3.71
C LEU A 27 -1.05 -12.19 -2.91
N LEU A 28 -0.27 -11.96 -1.86
CA LEU A 28 -0.38 -10.76 -1.02
C LEU A 28 -0.05 -9.48 -1.81
N THR A 29 1.00 -9.50 -2.61
CA THR A 29 1.41 -8.32 -3.39
C THR A 29 0.50 -8.08 -4.59
N SER A 30 0.02 -9.12 -5.28
CA SER A 30 -0.92 -8.97 -6.39
C SER A 30 -2.30 -8.46 -5.93
N GLY A 31 -2.79 -8.90 -4.78
CA GLY A 31 -4.02 -8.39 -4.18
C GLY A 31 -3.93 -6.89 -3.88
N THR A 32 -2.83 -6.45 -3.29
CA THR A 32 -2.58 -5.03 -3.04
C THR A 32 -2.44 -4.23 -4.34
N ALA A 33 -1.72 -4.77 -5.33
CA ALA A 33 -1.56 -4.13 -6.65
C ALA A 33 -2.91 -3.90 -7.34
N ALA A 34 -3.80 -4.91 -7.32
CA ALA A 34 -5.13 -4.79 -7.91
C ALA A 34 -5.96 -3.66 -7.28
N GLU A 35 -5.93 -3.52 -5.96
CA GLU A 35 -6.65 -2.45 -5.28
C GLU A 35 -6.01 -1.08 -5.52
N ARG A 36 -4.67 -0.99 -5.58
CA ARG A 36 -3.96 0.24 -5.97
C ARG A 36 -4.34 0.66 -7.39
N ASP A 37 -4.42 -0.28 -8.33
CA ASP A 37 -4.81 0.01 -9.72
C ASP A 37 -6.25 0.54 -9.79
N ARG A 38 -7.19 0.00 -8.99
CA ARG A 38 -8.55 0.53 -8.86
C ARG A 38 -8.55 1.97 -8.35
N LEU A 39 -7.74 2.28 -7.33
CA LEU A 39 -7.57 3.64 -6.82
C LEU A 39 -7.03 4.57 -7.90
N LEU A 40 -5.95 4.19 -8.57
CA LEU A 40 -5.29 5.01 -9.59
C LEU A 40 -6.19 5.24 -10.82
N ALA A 41 -7.04 4.28 -11.19
CA ALA A 41 -8.05 4.47 -12.23
C ALA A 41 -9.06 5.57 -11.85
N ARG A 42 -9.47 5.67 -10.58
CA ARG A 42 -10.33 6.77 -10.10
C ARG A 42 -9.59 8.12 -10.12
N VAL A 43 -8.34 8.13 -9.68
CA VAL A 43 -7.50 9.34 -9.71
C VAL A 43 -7.32 9.84 -11.14
N ALA A 44 -7.14 8.94 -12.11
CA ALA A 44 -6.99 9.30 -13.53
C ALA A 44 -8.26 9.93 -14.11
N GLN A 45 -9.45 9.55 -13.64
CA GLN A 45 -10.73 10.09 -14.11
C GLN A 45 -11.13 11.41 -13.41
N ALA A 46 -10.54 11.72 -12.26
CA ALA A 46 -10.84 12.93 -11.50
C ALA A 46 -10.11 14.13 -12.09
N THR A 47 -10.68 15.33 -11.94
CA THR A 47 -9.98 16.59 -12.21
C THR A 47 -9.06 16.96 -11.03
N ASP A 48 -8.12 17.89 -11.24
CA ASP A 48 -7.27 18.37 -10.14
C ASP A 48 -8.10 19.09 -9.06
N VAL A 49 -9.21 19.74 -9.46
CA VAL A 49 -10.16 20.33 -8.53
C VAL A 49 -10.84 19.25 -7.68
N ASP A 50 -11.21 18.11 -8.27
CA ASP A 50 -11.80 16.99 -7.52
C ASP A 50 -10.82 16.36 -6.56
N LEU A 51 -9.55 16.24 -6.94
CA LEU A 51 -8.50 15.71 -6.07
C LEU A 51 -8.21 16.61 -4.86
N ALA A 52 -8.40 17.91 -5.01
CA ALA A 52 -8.20 18.89 -3.94
C ALA A 52 -9.40 19.02 -2.97
N LYS A 53 -10.52 18.34 -3.26
CA LYS A 53 -11.69 18.32 -2.37
C LYS A 53 -11.42 17.49 -1.13
N GLY A 54 -12.07 17.89 -0.03
CA GLY A 54 -12.02 17.20 1.27
C GLY A 54 -11.63 18.15 2.39
N SER A 55 -11.64 17.63 3.61
CA SER A 55 -11.27 18.31 4.84
C SER A 55 -10.53 17.36 5.78
N ASP A 56 -10.16 17.82 6.97
CA ASP A 56 -9.51 16.97 7.97
C ASP A 56 -10.45 15.89 8.53
N ASP A 57 -11.76 16.14 8.51
CA ASP A 57 -12.78 15.25 9.06
C ASP A 57 -13.51 14.43 7.98
N ASP A 58 -13.50 14.89 6.71
CA ASP A 58 -14.15 14.23 5.58
C ASP A 58 -13.19 14.21 4.38
N TRP A 59 -12.47 13.13 4.24
CA TRP A 59 -11.43 12.98 3.23
C TRP A 59 -11.99 12.78 1.83
N GLY A 60 -11.56 13.63 0.92
CA GLY A 60 -11.78 13.43 -0.51
C GLY A 60 -10.83 12.39 -1.13
N LEU A 61 -11.11 12.11 -2.42
CA LEU A 61 -10.33 11.10 -3.20
C LEU A 61 -8.83 11.33 -3.14
N GLY A 62 -8.37 12.56 -3.25
CA GLY A 62 -6.94 12.87 -3.25
C GLY A 62 -6.26 12.61 -1.90
N GLN A 63 -6.93 12.91 -0.78
CA GLN A 63 -6.43 12.59 0.56
C GLN A 63 -6.38 11.08 0.77
N VAL A 64 -7.44 10.36 0.39
CA VAL A 64 -7.49 8.89 0.46
C VAL A 64 -6.39 8.26 -0.39
N ALA A 65 -6.17 8.74 -1.62
CA ALA A 65 -5.11 8.24 -2.48
C ALA A 65 -3.72 8.45 -1.86
N THR A 66 -3.47 9.65 -1.35
CA THR A 66 -2.22 9.98 -0.68
C THR A 66 -1.99 9.11 0.56
N HIS A 67 -3.02 8.95 1.40
CA HIS A 67 -2.99 8.11 2.60
C HIS A 67 -2.66 6.66 2.25
N LEU A 68 -3.42 6.05 1.35
CA LEU A 68 -3.27 4.63 1.00
C LEU A 68 -1.90 4.31 0.42
N LEU A 69 -1.35 5.17 -0.45
CA LEU A 69 -0.03 4.97 -1.03
C LEU A 69 1.10 5.14 -0.01
N ILE A 70 0.94 6.02 0.98
CA ILE A 70 1.90 6.13 2.09
C ILE A 70 1.80 4.90 3.00
N VAL A 71 0.57 4.45 3.34
CA VAL A 71 0.34 3.26 4.16
C VAL A 71 0.90 2.01 3.49
N GLU A 72 0.66 1.80 2.20
CA GLU A 72 1.21 0.65 1.46
C GLU A 72 2.72 0.56 1.59
N ARG A 73 3.41 1.69 1.41
CA ARG A 73 4.88 1.74 1.55
C ARG A 73 5.33 1.44 2.97
N GLY A 74 4.66 2.03 3.95
CA GLY A 74 4.97 1.82 5.37
C GLY A 74 4.77 0.36 5.77
N VAL A 75 3.62 -0.20 5.45
CA VAL A 75 3.25 -1.60 5.77
C VAL A 75 4.15 -2.60 5.06
N SER A 76 4.46 -2.40 3.78
CA SER A 76 5.40 -3.25 3.05
C SER A 76 6.79 -3.23 3.68
N THR A 77 7.24 -2.06 4.15
CA THR A 77 8.51 -1.93 4.87
C THR A 77 8.47 -2.63 6.23
N ILE A 78 7.39 -2.46 7.00
CA ILE A 78 7.20 -3.14 8.30
C ILE A 78 7.21 -4.66 8.09
N GLY A 79 6.45 -5.17 7.10
CA GLY A 79 6.40 -6.60 6.80
C GLY A 79 7.77 -7.17 6.46
N LEU A 80 8.54 -6.49 5.61
CA LEU A 80 9.89 -6.91 5.25
C LEU A 80 10.85 -6.90 6.46
N ARG A 81 10.81 -5.85 7.29
CA ARG A 81 11.66 -5.74 8.48
C ARG A 81 11.35 -6.81 9.51
N LEU A 82 10.05 -7.06 9.80
CA LEU A 82 9.64 -8.14 10.69
C LEU A 82 10.09 -9.50 10.16
N ALA A 83 9.88 -9.78 8.87
CA ALA A 83 10.32 -11.02 8.25
C ALA A 83 11.82 -11.25 8.38
N SER A 84 12.61 -10.18 8.32
CA SER A 84 14.08 -10.21 8.48
C SER A 84 14.53 -10.17 9.95
N GLY A 85 13.61 -10.15 10.92
CA GLY A 85 13.95 -10.06 12.35
C GLY A 85 14.45 -8.67 12.79
N ALA A 86 14.21 -7.64 11.99
CA ALA A 86 14.59 -6.26 12.31
C ALA A 86 13.43 -5.52 13.01
N GLU A 87 13.76 -4.44 13.73
CA GLU A 87 12.76 -3.57 14.35
C GLU A 87 11.80 -2.99 13.29
N PRO A 88 10.46 -2.99 13.52
CA PRO A 88 9.47 -2.63 12.51
C PRO A 88 9.57 -1.16 12.06
N GLY A 89 10.05 -0.26 12.92
CA GLY A 89 10.01 1.18 12.68
C GLY A 89 8.68 1.81 13.11
N ALA A 90 8.42 3.03 12.66
CA ALA A 90 7.22 3.76 13.03
C ALA A 90 5.97 3.19 12.35
N THR A 91 4.89 3.02 13.12
CA THR A 91 3.58 2.50 12.68
C THR A 91 2.52 3.61 12.64
N GLY A 92 2.91 4.83 12.26
CA GLY A 92 2.01 5.97 12.25
C GLY A 92 0.92 5.88 11.18
N GLN A 93 -0.20 6.59 11.43
CA GLN A 93 -1.28 6.77 10.45
C GLN A 93 -1.13 8.14 9.78
N PRO A 94 -0.74 8.21 8.50
CA PRO A 94 -0.62 9.49 7.81
C PRO A 94 -2.01 10.12 7.60
N ARG A 95 -2.13 11.40 7.95
CA ARG A 95 -3.34 12.21 7.72
C ARG A 95 -2.99 13.37 6.78
N PRO A 96 -3.08 13.17 5.46
CA PRO A 96 -2.73 14.22 4.50
C PRO A 96 -3.74 15.37 4.55
N ALA A 97 -3.25 16.61 4.64
CA ALA A 97 -4.10 17.79 4.49
C ALA A 97 -4.55 17.92 3.03
N ALA A 98 -5.82 18.30 2.79
CA ALA A 98 -6.34 18.46 1.44
C ALA A 98 -5.52 19.45 0.60
N SER A 99 -5.05 20.54 1.22
CA SER A 99 -4.21 21.56 0.58
C SER A 99 -2.82 21.08 0.12
N ALA A 100 -2.36 19.94 0.64
CA ALA A 100 -1.07 19.33 0.27
C ALA A 100 -1.19 18.30 -0.85
N VAL A 101 -2.42 17.97 -1.27
CA VAL A 101 -2.68 16.96 -2.31
C VAL A 101 -2.49 17.56 -3.70
N THR A 102 -1.68 16.89 -4.51
CA THR A 102 -1.51 17.20 -5.93
C THR A 102 -1.47 15.92 -6.75
N ARG A 103 -1.90 15.97 -8.02
CA ARG A 103 -1.79 14.84 -8.95
C ARG A 103 -0.36 14.32 -9.03
N ALA A 104 0.60 15.20 -9.27
CA ALA A 104 2.01 14.84 -9.34
C ALA A 104 2.54 14.18 -8.05
N GLY A 105 2.05 14.64 -6.88
CA GLY A 105 2.34 14.02 -5.59
C GLY A 105 1.82 12.59 -5.50
N ILE A 106 0.57 12.35 -5.91
CA ILE A 106 -0.03 11.01 -5.95
C ILE A 106 0.73 10.09 -6.91
N GLU A 107 1.04 10.55 -8.12
CA GLU A 107 1.81 9.78 -9.11
C GLU A 107 3.21 9.40 -8.60
N SER A 108 3.90 10.35 -7.97
CA SER A 108 5.19 10.09 -7.32
C SER A 108 5.08 9.06 -6.21
N LEU A 109 4.04 9.14 -5.37
CA LEU A 109 3.79 8.15 -4.30
C LEU A 109 3.46 6.78 -4.87
N ALA A 110 2.67 6.71 -5.95
CA ALA A 110 2.35 5.45 -6.64
C ALA A 110 3.62 4.76 -7.17
N GLY A 111 4.51 5.50 -7.83
CA GLY A 111 5.79 4.97 -8.27
C GLY A 111 6.65 4.43 -7.11
N LYS A 112 6.66 5.14 -5.98
CA LYS A 112 7.37 4.70 -4.77
C LYS A 112 6.73 3.47 -4.13
N ALA A 113 5.39 3.34 -4.16
CA ALA A 113 4.69 2.16 -3.65
C ALA A 113 5.03 0.92 -4.49
N VAL A 114 5.00 1.05 -5.83
CA VAL A 114 5.43 -0.02 -6.75
C VAL A 114 6.87 -0.45 -6.49
N ALA A 115 7.79 0.51 -6.36
CA ALA A 115 9.20 0.21 -6.07
C ALA A 115 9.37 -0.49 -4.72
N THR A 116 8.60 -0.09 -3.69
CA THR A 116 8.64 -0.74 -2.36
C THR A 116 8.08 -2.15 -2.41
N ALA A 117 7.00 -2.39 -3.16
CA ALA A 117 6.44 -3.72 -3.35
C ALA A 117 7.41 -4.65 -4.12
N ALA A 118 8.07 -4.14 -5.16
CA ALA A 118 9.10 -4.88 -5.88
C ALA A 118 10.29 -5.25 -4.97
N ARG A 119 10.73 -4.31 -4.13
CA ARG A 119 11.76 -4.57 -3.12
C ARG A 119 11.31 -5.63 -2.11
N LEU A 120 10.06 -5.57 -1.63
CA LEU A 120 9.48 -6.58 -0.74
C LEU A 120 9.61 -7.97 -1.36
N VAL A 121 9.20 -8.13 -2.63
CA VAL A 121 9.28 -9.41 -3.35
C VAL A 121 10.71 -9.88 -3.46
N ALA A 122 11.64 -9.01 -3.84
CA ALA A 122 13.05 -9.37 -4.04
C ALA A 122 13.79 -9.73 -2.75
N GLU A 123 13.54 -8.99 -1.65
CA GLU A 123 14.31 -9.08 -0.42
C GLU A 123 13.63 -9.90 0.69
N PHE A 124 12.39 -10.38 0.50
CA PHE A 124 11.69 -11.16 1.53
C PHE A 124 12.49 -12.45 1.81
N PRO A 125 12.85 -12.75 3.07
CA PRO A 125 13.74 -13.88 3.37
C PRO A 125 13.08 -15.22 3.07
N GLY A 126 13.88 -16.24 2.68
CA GLY A 126 13.42 -17.61 2.45
C GLY A 126 12.93 -18.30 3.73
N GLU A 127 13.42 -17.87 4.88
CA GLU A 127 12.97 -18.28 6.22
C GLU A 127 12.53 -17.05 7.03
N PRO A 128 11.27 -16.57 6.84
CA PRO A 128 10.81 -15.36 7.50
C PRO A 128 10.62 -15.56 9.00
N ASN A 129 10.98 -14.55 9.79
CA ASN A 129 10.69 -14.51 11.21
C ASN A 129 9.19 -14.24 11.43
N THR A 130 8.42 -15.29 11.71
CA THR A 130 6.97 -15.21 11.99
C THR A 130 6.64 -14.95 13.45
N LYS A 131 7.64 -14.95 14.35
CA LYS A 131 7.46 -14.67 15.78
C LYS A 131 7.55 -13.19 16.11
N ALA A 132 8.33 -12.43 15.34
CA ALA A 132 8.40 -10.99 15.49
C ALA A 132 7.06 -10.35 15.12
N THR A 133 6.57 -9.46 15.96
CA THR A 133 5.30 -8.74 15.77
C THR A 133 5.48 -7.25 15.97
N ALA A 134 4.56 -6.48 15.40
CA ALA A 134 4.39 -5.06 15.66
C ALA A 134 2.91 -4.74 15.91
N ARG A 135 2.66 -3.77 16.79
CA ARG A 135 1.32 -3.38 17.18
C ARG A 135 0.63 -2.60 16.06
N HIS A 136 -0.47 -3.15 15.54
CA HIS A 136 -1.40 -2.42 14.67
C HIS A 136 -2.50 -1.76 15.53
N PRO A 137 -2.92 -0.50 15.23
CA PRO A 137 -3.90 0.22 16.06
C PRO A 137 -5.23 -0.53 16.25
N TYR A 138 -5.69 -1.25 15.23
CA TYR A 138 -7.00 -1.91 15.22
C TYR A 138 -6.92 -3.44 15.35
N TYR A 139 -5.89 -4.08 14.78
CA TYR A 139 -5.80 -5.54 14.69
C TYR A 139 -4.90 -6.16 15.77
N GLY A 140 -4.30 -5.35 16.65
CA GLY A 140 -3.40 -5.84 17.67
C GLY A 140 -2.02 -6.20 17.11
N ASP A 141 -1.38 -7.23 17.68
CA ASP A 141 -0.02 -7.60 17.31
C ASP A 141 -0.01 -8.48 16.05
N LEU A 142 0.56 -7.98 14.97
CA LEU A 142 0.64 -8.65 13.68
C LEU A 142 2.09 -9.00 13.34
N ASN A 143 2.32 -10.21 12.83
CA ASN A 143 3.59 -10.61 12.26
C ASN A 143 3.73 -10.09 10.80
N CYS A 144 4.83 -10.43 10.14
CA CYS A 144 5.13 -9.98 8.77
C CYS A 144 3.98 -10.27 7.78
N PHE A 145 3.37 -11.44 7.85
CA PHE A 145 2.26 -11.81 6.95
C PHE A 145 0.96 -11.07 7.32
N GLY A 146 0.67 -10.92 8.60
CA GLY A 146 -0.51 -10.19 9.07
C GLY A 146 -0.52 -8.74 8.61
N TRP A 147 0.64 -8.06 8.67
CA TRP A 147 0.78 -6.71 8.14
C TRP A 147 0.52 -6.63 6.64
N LEU A 148 1.03 -7.57 5.85
CA LEU A 148 0.81 -7.57 4.40
C LEU A 148 -0.63 -7.94 4.02
N LEU A 149 -1.23 -8.88 4.76
CA LEU A 149 -2.59 -9.35 4.52
C LEU A 149 -3.65 -8.26 4.70
N MET A 150 -3.42 -7.30 5.61
CA MET A 150 -4.39 -6.23 5.86
C MET A 150 -4.46 -5.19 4.74
N LEU A 151 -3.43 -5.07 3.88
CA LEU A 151 -3.35 -4.02 2.86
C LEU A 151 -4.51 -4.02 1.85
N PRO A 152 -4.84 -5.13 1.17
CA PRO A 152 -5.95 -5.12 0.22
C PRO A 152 -7.28 -4.74 0.86
N GLU A 153 -7.51 -5.18 2.10
CA GLU A 153 -8.73 -4.85 2.84
C GLU A 153 -8.77 -3.37 3.22
N HIS A 154 -7.64 -2.81 3.66
CA HIS A 154 -7.51 -1.39 3.97
C HIS A 154 -7.84 -0.51 2.75
N TYR A 155 -7.34 -0.87 1.57
CA TYR A 155 -7.71 -0.20 0.32
C TYR A 155 -9.20 -0.29 0.05
N ARG A 156 -9.79 -1.48 0.11
CA ARG A 156 -11.23 -1.70 -0.14
C ARG A 156 -12.09 -0.89 0.81
N ALA A 157 -11.80 -0.91 2.09
CA ALA A 157 -12.56 -0.17 3.10
C ALA A 157 -12.63 1.34 2.78
N HIS A 158 -11.50 1.94 2.41
CA HIS A 158 -11.46 3.36 2.03
C HIS A 158 -12.18 3.64 0.70
N LEU A 159 -11.99 2.79 -0.31
CA LEU A 159 -12.67 2.96 -1.61
C LEU A 159 -14.19 2.81 -1.48
N GLU A 160 -14.66 1.85 -0.68
CA GLU A 160 -16.08 1.69 -0.39
C GLU A 160 -16.66 2.83 0.46
N ALA A 161 -15.88 3.42 1.37
CA ALA A 161 -16.32 4.59 2.13
C ALA A 161 -16.55 5.79 1.21
N LEU A 162 -15.63 6.03 0.25
CA LEU A 162 -15.79 7.04 -0.80
C LEU A 162 -17.07 6.80 -1.63
N ASP A 163 -17.34 5.54 -2.04
CA ASP A 163 -18.55 5.20 -2.83
C ASP A 163 -19.85 5.45 -2.07
N ARG A 164 -19.83 5.27 -0.76
CA ARG A 164 -20.99 5.51 0.11
C ARG A 164 -21.14 6.96 0.55
N GLY A 165 -20.24 7.86 0.17
CA GLY A 165 -20.21 9.23 0.66
C GLY A 165 -20.05 9.32 2.18
N ARG A 166 -19.33 8.36 2.79
CA ARG A 166 -19.05 8.34 4.23
C ARG A 166 -17.68 8.93 4.51
N PRO A 167 -17.47 9.56 5.68
CA PRO A 167 -16.14 10.00 6.08
C PRO A 167 -15.12 8.84 5.99
N SER A 168 -14.03 9.07 5.25
CA SER A 168 -12.97 8.07 5.05
C SER A 168 -11.84 8.18 6.09
N ALA A 169 -11.96 9.07 7.06
CA ALA A 169 -11.02 9.22 8.17
C ALA A 169 -11.30 8.12 9.21
N LEU A 170 -10.68 6.94 9.02
CA LEU A 170 -10.62 5.87 10.03
C LEU A 170 -9.36 6.00 10.85
#